data_420406f69070fbec182bc274d62d408f
#
_entry.id   420406f69070fbec182bc274d62d408f
#
_cell.length_a   1.000
_cell.length_b   1.000
_cell.length_c   1.000
_cell.angle_alpha   90.00
_cell.angle_beta   90.00
_cell.angle_gamma   90.00
#
_symmetry.space_group_name_H-M   'P 1'
#
loop_
_entity.id
_entity.type
_entity.pdbx_description
1 polymer ?
#
loop_
_entity_poly.entity_id
_entity_poly.type
_entity_poly.pdbx_seq_one_letter_code
_entity_poly.pdbx_strand_id
1 'polypeptide(L)'
;MTETPTDLAALETERARLRETYQSAQRPVSSARGIHHTALISSDVERTIRFYQGILEFPLTEVIENRDYKGSTHFFFDVGHGNLLAFFDFPGLDVGPYAEVLGGLHHLAISVTKESWDHLRSKLDAAGVPYQVESGASIYLRDPDGARIELLADPLGEMYGSTVL
;
A
#
# COMPACT_ATOMS: atom_id res chain seq x y z
N MET A 1 24.54 12.46 13.37
CA MET A 1 24.66 12.82 11.95
C MET A 1 24.15 14.24 11.82
N THR A 2 24.98 15.15 11.35
CA THR A 2 24.57 16.55 11.07
C THR A 2 23.76 16.54 9.79
N GLU A 3 22.47 16.85 9.87
CA GLU A 3 21.65 17.07 8.68
C GLU A 3 22.22 18.24 7.89
N THR A 4 22.53 18.00 6.63
CA THR A 4 22.90 19.09 5.70
C THR A 4 21.60 19.87 5.40
N PRO A 5 21.60 21.22 5.52
CA PRO A 5 20.42 22.00 5.19
C PRO A 5 19.96 21.70 3.76
N THR A 6 18.70 21.34 3.61
CA THR A 6 18.11 20.99 2.30
C THR A 6 17.84 22.28 1.52
N ASP A 7 18.49 22.47 0.38
CA ASP A 7 18.20 23.56 -0.54
C ASP A 7 16.91 23.26 -1.35
N LEU A 8 15.80 23.75 -0.84
CA LEU A 8 14.48 23.53 -1.46
C LEU A 8 14.35 24.14 -2.87
N ALA A 9 15.05 25.25 -3.14
CA ALA A 9 15.03 25.89 -4.46
C ALA A 9 15.80 25.05 -5.50
N ALA A 10 16.95 24.51 -5.12
CA ALA A 10 17.70 23.60 -5.96
C ALA A 10 16.92 22.32 -6.27
N LEU A 11 16.20 21.76 -5.28
CA LEU A 11 15.35 20.59 -5.48
C LEU A 11 14.15 20.88 -6.41
N GLU A 12 13.55 22.07 -6.32
CA GLU A 12 12.45 22.42 -7.25
C GLU A 12 12.96 22.61 -8.67
N THR A 13 14.13 23.23 -8.83
CA THR A 13 14.80 23.36 -10.13
C THR A 13 15.07 21.98 -10.75
N GLU A 14 15.56 21.04 -9.95
CA GLU A 14 15.81 19.68 -10.44
C GLU A 14 14.51 18.94 -10.79
N ARG A 15 13.44 19.08 -10.01
CA ARG A 15 12.12 18.52 -10.36
C ARG A 15 11.60 19.10 -11.67
N ALA A 16 11.75 20.40 -11.89
CA ALA A 16 11.36 21.05 -13.15
C ALA A 16 12.14 20.47 -14.34
N ARG A 17 13.46 20.33 -14.19
CA ARG A 17 14.32 19.71 -15.21
C ARG A 17 13.91 18.26 -15.50
N LEU A 18 13.60 17.46 -14.48
CA LEU A 18 13.16 16.07 -14.64
C LEU A 18 11.84 16.00 -15.39
N ARG A 19 10.85 16.86 -15.05
CA ARG A 19 9.59 16.95 -15.77
C ARG A 19 9.81 17.28 -17.25
N GLU A 20 10.57 18.31 -17.54
CA GLU A 20 10.87 18.73 -18.92
C GLU A 20 11.57 17.63 -19.73
N THR A 21 12.49 16.89 -19.10
CA THR A 21 13.30 15.88 -19.78
C THR A 21 12.53 14.59 -20.05
N TYR A 22 11.71 14.12 -19.08
CA TYR A 22 11.17 12.76 -19.09
C TYR A 22 9.65 12.68 -19.17
N GLN A 23 8.92 13.73 -18.81
CA GLN A 23 7.47 13.74 -18.86
C GLN A 23 6.98 14.27 -20.20
N SER A 24 6.54 13.37 -21.08
CA SER A 24 5.98 13.76 -22.38
C SER A 24 4.52 14.18 -22.25
N ALA A 25 4.14 15.26 -22.95
CA ALA A 25 2.74 15.68 -23.11
C ALA A 25 1.90 14.62 -23.85
N GLN A 26 2.53 13.83 -24.72
CA GLN A 26 1.93 12.70 -25.43
C GLN A 26 2.54 11.41 -24.86
N ARG A 27 2.03 10.97 -23.70
CA ARG A 27 2.51 9.73 -23.09
C ARG A 27 2.16 8.52 -23.97
N PRO A 28 3.09 7.60 -24.21
CA PRO A 28 2.77 6.34 -24.86
C PRO A 28 1.82 5.51 -23.97
N VAL A 29 1.06 4.62 -24.58
CA VAL A 29 0.26 3.64 -23.84
C VAL A 29 1.21 2.73 -23.07
N SER A 30 0.91 2.48 -21.80
CA SER A 30 1.67 1.54 -20.98
C SER A 30 1.64 0.14 -21.59
N SER A 31 2.78 -0.54 -21.59
CA SER A 31 2.84 -1.97 -21.92
C SER A 31 2.27 -2.86 -20.82
N ALA A 32 2.10 -2.35 -19.59
CA ALA A 32 1.49 -3.06 -18.48
C ALA A 32 -0.05 -2.95 -18.52
N ARG A 33 -0.73 -3.96 -17.99
CA ARG A 33 -2.18 -3.97 -17.82
C ARG A 33 -2.63 -3.49 -16.44
N GLY A 34 -1.70 -3.23 -15.54
CA GLY A 34 -1.92 -2.87 -14.14
C GLY A 34 -1.06 -3.73 -13.20
N ILE A 35 -1.22 -3.52 -11.90
CA ILE A 35 -0.60 -4.37 -10.88
C ILE A 35 -1.43 -5.65 -10.75
N HIS A 36 -0.81 -6.82 -10.95
CA HIS A 36 -1.50 -8.10 -10.78
C HIS A 36 -1.76 -8.39 -9.29
N HIS A 37 -0.71 -8.32 -8.48
CA HIS A 37 -0.78 -8.41 -7.02
C HIS A 37 0.46 -7.77 -6.39
N THR A 38 0.31 -7.36 -5.13
CA THR A 38 1.42 -7.00 -4.25
C THR A 38 1.49 -8.05 -3.15
N ALA A 39 2.66 -8.60 -2.89
CA ALA A 39 2.85 -9.64 -1.88
C ALA A 39 3.64 -9.11 -0.67
N LEU A 40 3.12 -9.36 0.52
CA LEU A 40 3.73 -9.05 1.82
C LEU A 40 3.98 -10.35 2.59
N ILE A 41 4.69 -10.26 3.71
CA ILE A 41 4.92 -11.39 4.60
C ILE A 41 4.03 -11.22 5.83
N SER A 42 3.38 -12.32 6.23
CA SER A 42 2.56 -12.40 7.43
C SER A 42 3.22 -13.32 8.46
N SER A 43 3.29 -12.89 9.69
CA SER A 43 3.76 -13.75 10.79
C SER A 43 2.64 -14.62 11.39
N ASP A 44 1.36 -14.28 11.11
CA ASP A 44 0.18 -15.01 11.58
C ASP A 44 -0.96 -14.85 10.58
N VAL A 45 -1.23 -15.91 9.83
CA VAL A 45 -2.22 -15.94 8.74
C VAL A 45 -3.61 -15.53 9.23
N GLU A 46 -4.08 -16.10 10.35
CA GLU A 46 -5.43 -15.82 10.85
C GLU A 46 -5.56 -14.37 11.35
N ARG A 47 -4.55 -13.83 12.04
CA ARG A 47 -4.52 -12.44 12.49
C ARG A 47 -4.56 -11.48 11.29
N THR A 48 -3.81 -11.77 10.24
CA THR A 48 -3.81 -10.99 9.00
C THR A 48 -5.17 -11.04 8.32
N ILE A 49 -5.80 -12.22 8.23
CA ILE A 49 -7.15 -12.36 7.65
C ILE A 49 -8.17 -11.55 8.46
N ARG A 50 -8.16 -11.66 9.78
CA ARG A 50 -9.06 -10.88 10.65
C ARG A 50 -8.91 -9.38 10.47
N PHE A 51 -7.70 -8.90 10.24
CA PHE A 51 -7.43 -7.50 10.01
C PHE A 51 -7.96 -7.05 8.64
N TYR A 52 -7.51 -7.68 7.56
CA TYR A 52 -7.85 -7.23 6.20
C TYR A 52 -9.31 -7.50 5.84
N GLN A 53 -9.84 -8.69 6.13
CA GLN A 53 -11.25 -9.00 5.87
C GLN A 53 -12.18 -8.45 6.94
N GLY A 54 -11.81 -8.52 8.21
CA GLY A 54 -12.69 -8.16 9.32
C GLY A 54 -12.77 -6.66 9.58
N ILE A 55 -11.64 -5.95 9.51
CA ILE A 55 -11.57 -4.51 9.79
C ILE A 55 -11.63 -3.70 8.49
N LEU A 56 -10.76 -4.01 7.52
CA LEU A 56 -10.69 -3.25 6.26
C LEU A 56 -11.71 -3.72 5.21
N GLU A 57 -12.42 -4.83 5.46
CA GLU A 57 -13.48 -5.37 4.59
C GLU A 57 -13.00 -5.71 3.17
N PHE A 58 -11.71 -6.06 3.01
CA PHE A 58 -11.19 -6.59 1.77
C PHE A 58 -11.45 -8.10 1.73
N PRO A 59 -12.27 -8.62 0.81
CA PRO A 59 -12.65 -10.02 0.82
C PRO A 59 -11.46 -10.95 0.61
N LEU A 60 -11.32 -11.96 1.45
CA LEU A 60 -10.40 -13.08 1.21
C LEU A 60 -10.88 -13.87 0.00
N THR A 61 -10.03 -14.06 -1.00
CA THR A 61 -10.40 -14.72 -2.25
C THR A 61 -9.85 -16.12 -2.37
N GLU A 62 -8.68 -16.40 -1.79
CA GLU A 62 -8.04 -17.71 -1.88
C GLU A 62 -7.04 -17.91 -0.75
N VAL A 63 -6.87 -19.19 -0.34
CA VAL A 63 -5.85 -19.65 0.61
C VAL A 63 -5.30 -20.98 0.08
N ILE A 64 -4.03 -20.99 -0.33
CA ILE A 64 -3.38 -22.15 -0.94
C ILE A 64 -1.99 -22.41 -0.33
N GLU A 65 -1.43 -23.58 -0.57
CA GLU A 65 -0.04 -23.83 -0.27
C GLU A 65 0.86 -23.03 -1.24
N ASN A 66 1.92 -22.43 -0.70
CA ASN A 66 2.93 -21.76 -1.52
C ASN A 66 3.66 -22.79 -2.41
N ARG A 67 3.58 -22.61 -3.72
CA ARG A 67 4.19 -23.48 -4.71
C ARG A 67 5.71 -23.63 -4.50
N ASP A 68 6.38 -22.55 -4.13
CA ASP A 68 7.83 -22.45 -4.13
C ASP A 68 8.45 -22.69 -2.75
N TYR A 69 7.64 -22.73 -1.70
CA TYR A 69 8.07 -23.01 -0.32
C TYR A 69 7.03 -23.89 0.38
N LYS A 70 7.27 -25.19 0.39
CA LYS A 70 6.34 -26.18 0.96
C LYS A 70 6.09 -25.93 2.45
N GLY A 71 4.83 -25.95 2.85
CA GLY A 71 4.38 -25.67 4.21
C GLY A 71 4.14 -24.18 4.50
N SER A 72 4.46 -23.29 3.57
CA SER A 72 4.07 -21.88 3.59
C SER A 72 2.65 -21.73 3.00
N THR A 73 1.88 -20.82 3.55
CA THR A 73 0.56 -20.45 3.04
C THR A 73 0.68 -19.23 2.13
N HIS A 74 -0.06 -19.24 1.03
CA HIS A 74 -0.23 -18.09 0.15
C HIS A 74 -1.71 -17.74 0.09
N PHE A 75 -2.07 -16.51 0.46
CA PHE A 75 -3.48 -16.10 0.54
C PHE A 75 -3.67 -14.67 0.00
N PHE A 76 -4.89 -14.38 -0.45
CA PHE A 76 -5.16 -13.22 -1.28
C PHE A 76 -6.43 -12.50 -0.86
N PHE A 77 -6.40 -11.18 -0.98
CA PHE A 77 -7.56 -10.30 -0.78
C PHE A 77 -7.84 -9.53 -2.07
N ASP A 78 -9.12 -9.38 -2.40
CA ASP A 78 -9.54 -8.46 -3.45
C ASP A 78 -9.45 -7.02 -2.95
N VAL A 79 -8.70 -6.20 -3.66
CA VAL A 79 -8.58 -4.75 -3.40
C VAL A 79 -9.17 -3.91 -4.54
N GLY A 80 -10.01 -4.54 -5.36
CA GLY A 80 -10.74 -3.89 -6.44
C GLY A 80 -10.00 -3.83 -7.76
N HIS A 81 -10.74 -3.58 -8.82
CA HIS A 81 -10.24 -3.43 -10.19
C HIS A 81 -9.36 -4.59 -10.69
N GLY A 82 -9.58 -5.80 -10.17
CA GLY A 82 -8.78 -6.98 -10.52
C GLY A 82 -7.38 -6.99 -9.92
N ASN A 83 -7.10 -6.15 -8.94
CA ASN A 83 -5.86 -6.14 -8.18
C ASN A 83 -6.01 -6.98 -6.92
N LEU A 84 -4.96 -7.70 -6.55
CA LEU A 84 -4.92 -8.52 -5.35
C LEU A 84 -3.84 -8.03 -4.39
N LEU A 85 -4.15 -8.07 -3.11
CA LEU A 85 -3.16 -8.00 -2.04
C LEU A 85 -2.91 -9.43 -1.55
N ALA A 86 -1.67 -9.88 -1.67
CA ALA A 86 -1.26 -11.23 -1.35
C ALA A 86 -0.37 -11.27 -0.12
N PHE A 87 -0.35 -12.41 0.56
CA PHE A 87 0.52 -12.67 1.69
C PHE A 87 1.13 -14.05 1.61
N PHE A 88 2.33 -14.15 2.17
CA PHE A 88 2.99 -15.43 2.49
C PHE A 88 3.26 -15.48 3.98
N ASP A 89 3.11 -16.65 4.60
CA ASP A 89 3.81 -16.97 5.83
C ASP A 89 5.03 -17.85 5.54
N PHE A 90 6.01 -17.86 6.44
CA PHE A 90 7.20 -18.69 6.30
C PHE A 90 7.46 -19.40 7.64
N PRO A 91 6.72 -20.48 7.97
CA PRO A 91 6.87 -21.19 9.22
C PRO A 91 8.32 -21.65 9.47
N GLY A 92 8.85 -21.29 10.64
CA GLY A 92 10.22 -21.63 11.02
C GLY A 92 11.32 -20.71 10.50
N LEU A 93 11.00 -19.68 9.71
CA LEU A 93 11.95 -18.65 9.33
C LEU A 93 11.78 -17.40 10.19
N ASP A 94 12.90 -16.84 10.65
CA ASP A 94 12.94 -15.48 11.22
C ASP A 94 13.13 -14.48 10.05
N VAL A 95 12.03 -13.89 9.62
CA VAL A 95 12.05 -12.91 8.53
C VAL A 95 12.30 -11.47 9.02
N GLY A 96 12.42 -11.28 10.33
CA GLY A 96 12.66 -9.99 10.94
C GLY A 96 11.43 -9.05 10.91
N PRO A 97 11.51 -7.89 11.59
CA PRO A 97 10.45 -6.89 11.59
C PRO A 97 10.39 -6.11 10.27
N TYR A 98 9.23 -5.54 9.97
CA TYR A 98 9.09 -4.59 8.87
C TYR A 98 10.07 -3.42 9.02
N ALA A 99 10.71 -3.05 7.91
CA ALA A 99 11.60 -1.89 7.84
C ALA A 99 11.45 -1.17 6.49
N GLU A 100 11.46 0.17 6.54
CA GLU A 100 11.50 1.01 5.34
C GLU A 100 12.97 1.19 4.93
N VAL A 101 13.35 0.56 3.83
CA VAL A 101 14.72 0.55 3.30
C VAL A 101 14.74 0.92 1.83
N LEU A 102 15.89 1.33 1.29
CA LEU A 102 16.03 1.63 -0.13
C LEU A 102 15.68 0.38 -0.97
N GLY A 103 14.80 0.58 -1.96
CA GLY A 103 14.26 -0.50 -2.79
C GLY A 103 13.16 -1.33 -2.12
N GLY A 104 12.85 -1.10 -0.83
CA GLY A 104 11.76 -1.72 -0.11
C GLY A 104 10.42 -0.99 -0.28
N LEU A 105 9.37 -1.59 0.27
CA LEU A 105 8.05 -0.97 0.32
C LEU A 105 8.05 0.18 1.34
N HIS A 106 7.74 1.41 0.89
CA HIS A 106 7.49 2.53 1.80
C HIS A 106 6.07 2.45 2.38
N HIS A 107 5.06 2.31 1.53
CA HIS A 107 3.68 2.05 1.89
C HIS A 107 2.92 1.46 0.69
N LEU A 108 1.77 0.88 0.96
CA LEU A 108 0.80 0.46 -0.03
C LEU A 108 -0.43 1.37 0.07
N ALA A 109 -0.68 2.18 -0.96
CA ALA A 109 -1.87 3.02 -1.05
C ALA A 109 -2.99 2.27 -1.78
N ILE A 110 -4.16 2.22 -1.15
CA ILE A 110 -5.36 1.58 -1.67
C ILE A 110 -6.43 2.67 -1.81
N SER A 111 -6.88 2.91 -3.04
CA SER A 111 -7.93 3.88 -3.31
C SER A 111 -9.28 3.34 -2.85
N VAL A 112 -10.01 4.16 -2.11
CA VAL A 112 -11.36 3.87 -1.63
C VAL A 112 -12.27 5.07 -1.92
N THR A 113 -13.59 4.86 -2.01
CA THR A 113 -14.50 6.00 -2.12
C THR A 113 -14.50 6.80 -0.82
N LYS A 114 -14.89 8.07 -0.89
CA LYS A 114 -14.99 8.90 0.33
C LYS A 114 -15.95 8.28 1.36
N GLU A 115 -17.04 7.67 0.93
CA GLU A 115 -17.98 6.96 1.80
C GLU A 115 -17.30 5.76 2.49
N SER A 116 -16.60 4.92 1.72
CA SER A 116 -15.83 3.80 2.27
C SER A 116 -14.71 4.29 3.20
N TRP A 117 -14.06 5.39 2.88
CA TRP A 117 -13.03 6.00 3.72
C TRP A 117 -13.57 6.39 5.11
N ASP A 118 -14.73 7.07 5.16
CA ASP A 118 -15.39 7.45 6.41
C ASP A 118 -15.85 6.22 7.21
N HIS A 119 -16.40 5.23 6.51
CA HIS A 119 -16.81 3.96 7.11
C HIS A 119 -15.62 3.18 7.72
N LEU A 120 -14.54 2.99 6.94
CA LEU A 120 -13.34 2.28 7.40
C LEU A 120 -12.65 3.01 8.55
N ARG A 121 -12.64 4.33 8.54
CA ARG A 121 -12.16 5.12 9.67
C ARG A 121 -12.93 4.78 10.95
N SER A 122 -14.27 4.73 10.87
CA SER A 122 -15.10 4.36 12.02
C SER A 122 -14.83 2.93 12.50
N LYS A 123 -14.52 2.00 11.59
CA LYS A 123 -14.13 0.63 11.95
C LYS A 123 -12.77 0.57 12.63
N LEU A 124 -11.80 1.35 12.17
CA LEU A 124 -10.49 1.47 12.82
C LEU A 124 -10.62 2.01 14.24
N ASP A 125 -11.45 3.05 14.44
CA ASP A 125 -11.78 3.61 15.76
C ASP A 125 -12.39 2.54 16.67
N ALA A 126 -13.39 1.81 16.18
CA ALA A 126 -14.08 0.77 16.94
C ALA A 126 -13.15 -0.41 17.30
N ALA A 127 -12.19 -0.73 16.43
CA ALA A 127 -11.21 -1.79 16.67
C ALA A 127 -9.99 -1.33 17.47
N GLY A 128 -9.88 -0.01 17.80
CA GLY A 128 -8.73 0.55 18.51
C GLY A 128 -7.43 0.51 17.70
N VAL A 129 -7.52 0.49 16.38
CA VAL A 129 -6.33 0.49 15.50
C VAL A 129 -5.81 1.92 15.36
N PRO A 130 -4.56 2.20 15.73
CA PRO A 130 -3.98 3.54 15.58
C PRO A 130 -3.81 3.91 14.11
N TYR A 131 -4.11 5.15 13.76
CA TYR A 131 -3.89 5.70 12.42
C TYR A 131 -3.59 7.20 12.47
N GLN A 132 -3.10 7.74 11.35
CA GLN A 132 -2.89 9.17 11.13
C GLN A 132 -3.67 9.62 9.90
N VAL A 133 -4.30 10.80 9.99
CA VAL A 133 -4.99 11.41 8.85
C VAL A 133 -4.12 12.51 8.28
N GLU A 134 -3.83 12.44 6.98
CA GLU A 134 -3.06 13.43 6.25
C GLU A 134 -3.93 14.03 5.12
N SER A 135 -3.78 15.33 4.89
CA SER A 135 -4.48 16.08 3.82
C SER A 135 -6.01 15.94 3.77
N GLY A 136 -6.63 15.28 4.76
CA GLY A 136 -8.07 14.99 4.77
C GLY A 136 -8.52 13.87 3.81
N ALA A 137 -7.62 13.30 3.04
CA ALA A 137 -7.89 12.24 2.05
C ALA A 137 -7.17 10.92 2.35
N SER A 138 -6.09 10.93 3.13
CA SER A 138 -5.27 9.77 3.45
C SER A 138 -5.42 9.35 4.90
N ILE A 139 -5.62 8.06 5.14
CA ILE A 139 -5.45 7.41 6.45
C ILE A 139 -4.23 6.50 6.36
N TYR A 140 -3.19 6.82 7.12
CA TYR A 140 -2.02 5.95 7.28
C TYR A 140 -2.16 5.11 8.54
N LEU A 141 -2.00 3.81 8.39
CA LEU A 141 -2.05 2.85 9.50
C LEU A 141 -0.96 1.78 9.33
N ARG A 142 -0.75 1.00 10.38
CA ARG A 142 0.10 -0.19 10.34
C ARG A 142 -0.77 -1.44 10.36
N ASP A 143 -0.45 -2.38 9.50
CA ASP A 143 -1.03 -3.71 9.58
C ASP A 143 -0.48 -4.50 10.78
N PRO A 144 -0.96 -5.71 11.07
CA PRO A 144 -0.51 -6.49 12.22
C PRO A 144 1.00 -6.78 12.26
N ASP A 145 1.67 -6.80 11.12
CA ASP A 145 3.12 -7.04 10.99
C ASP A 145 3.93 -5.77 10.77
N GLY A 146 3.26 -4.60 10.86
CA GLY A 146 3.88 -3.30 10.82
C GLY A 146 4.01 -2.68 9.43
N ALA A 147 3.53 -3.34 8.36
CA ALA A 147 3.51 -2.77 7.03
C ALA A 147 2.65 -1.51 6.99
N ARG A 148 3.14 -0.46 6.33
CA ARG A 148 2.42 0.80 6.21
C ARG A 148 1.39 0.71 5.10
N ILE A 149 0.12 0.89 5.46
CA ILE A 149 -1.02 0.94 4.54
C ILE A 149 -1.57 2.36 4.52
N GLU A 150 -1.96 2.82 3.35
CA GLU A 150 -2.68 4.07 3.15
C GLU A 150 -4.06 3.76 2.55
N LEU A 151 -5.12 4.23 3.18
CA LEU A 151 -6.45 4.29 2.60
C LEU A 151 -6.64 5.69 2.03
N LEU A 152 -6.68 5.80 0.72
CA LEU A 152 -6.67 7.06 -0.01
C LEU A 152 -8.04 7.31 -0.66
N ALA A 153 -8.66 8.45 -0.35
CA ALA A 153 -9.95 8.84 -0.91
C ALA A 153 -9.85 9.44 -2.33
N ASP A 154 -8.64 9.73 -2.81
CA ASP A 154 -8.46 10.20 -4.19
C ASP A 154 -8.81 9.08 -5.18
N PRO A 155 -9.51 9.39 -6.28
CA PRO A 155 -9.78 8.42 -7.35
C PRO A 155 -8.49 7.89 -7.97
N LEU A 156 -8.56 6.69 -8.55
CA LEU A 156 -7.45 6.16 -9.34
C LEU A 156 -7.10 7.12 -10.49
N GLY A 157 -5.81 7.41 -10.64
CA GLY A 157 -5.32 8.37 -11.63
C GLY A 157 -5.26 9.81 -11.15
N GLU A 158 -5.65 10.08 -9.92
CA GLU A 158 -5.53 11.38 -9.27
C GLU A 158 -4.60 11.32 -8.06
N MET A 159 -3.95 12.42 -7.75
CA MET A 159 -3.14 12.59 -6.54
C MET A 159 -3.05 14.06 -6.16
N TYR A 160 -3.35 14.37 -4.89
CA TYR A 160 -3.34 15.72 -4.34
C TYR A 160 -4.20 16.71 -5.15
N GLY A 161 -5.37 16.25 -5.64
CA GLY A 161 -6.28 17.05 -6.44
C GLY A 161 -5.81 17.31 -7.90
N SER A 162 -4.83 16.57 -8.38
CA SER A 162 -4.32 16.66 -9.75
C SER A 162 -4.40 15.33 -10.47
N THR A 163 -4.78 15.35 -11.74
CA THR A 163 -4.71 14.17 -12.61
C THR A 163 -3.25 13.80 -12.86
N VAL A 164 -2.90 12.54 -12.61
CA VAL A 164 -1.54 11.98 -12.83
C VAL A 164 -1.53 10.88 -13.89
N LEU A 165 -2.70 10.43 -14.35
CA LEU A 165 -2.88 9.48 -15.45
C LEU A 165 -3.72 10.08 -16.56
#